data_3b1ef8496aae64b2809906fe4c964bd2
#
_entry.id   3b1ef8496aae64b2809906fe4c964bd2
#
_cell.length_a   1.000
_cell.length_b   1.000
_cell.length_c   1.000
_cell.angle_alpha   90.00
_cell.angle_beta   90.00
_cell.angle_gamma   90.00
#
_symmetry.space_group_name_H-M   'P 1'
#
loop_
_entity.id
_entity.type
_entity.pdbx_description
1 polymer ?
#
loop_
_entity_poly.entity_id
_entity_poly.type
_entity_poly.pdbx_seq_one_letter_code
_entity_poly.pdbx_strand_id
1 'polypeptide(L)'
;MKKGLKIVLLIGLSILISYCMIDLRRGTSALSFLQGFLLLDILIDPSAFFIFTILCLWKLRLNNPRSTALLIAIGSSIEIIGILYATTVYGERLEDIHPLSLVELIMRYLAIFAAYITFTRRRWSSRIIISLLTAMTIVWMSWSGADFIYDCLTFKSWKGRVTQIIKCPLDIQNVQGETINLADFKGSYLLLDCWTTNCGVCYREFPILQELYNKYKDNRSIKIGALHFRREEKAETITTGQERLQEYDYTFPVFSIKRNDPAVTEIKVKLFPTIIIFDPDGTLIFRGSINDAKDYLRKLAKGGQL
;
A
#
# COMPACT_ATOMS: atom_id res chain seq x y z
N MET A 1 12.09 -42.87 -0.95
CA MET A 1 12.89 -41.68 -0.59
C MET A 1 13.02 -41.62 0.92
N LYS A 2 14.24 -41.44 1.45
CA LYS A 2 14.49 -41.36 2.90
C LYS A 2 13.77 -40.17 3.53
N LYS A 3 13.26 -40.31 4.77
CA LYS A 3 12.48 -39.26 5.48
C LYS A 3 13.21 -37.92 5.54
N GLY A 4 14.53 -37.94 5.83
CA GLY A 4 15.34 -36.73 5.87
C GLY A 4 15.37 -35.98 4.52
N LEU A 5 15.50 -36.68 3.40
CA LEU A 5 15.49 -36.07 2.07
C LEU A 5 14.14 -35.41 1.75
N LYS A 6 13.01 -36.01 2.19
CA LYS A 6 11.69 -35.39 2.02
C LYS A 6 11.58 -34.07 2.80
N ILE A 7 12.10 -33.99 4.02
CA ILE A 7 12.10 -32.77 4.85
C ILE A 7 12.89 -31.66 4.16
N VAL A 8 14.11 -31.96 3.71
CA VAL A 8 14.97 -31.00 3.00
C VAL A 8 14.31 -30.51 1.73
N LEU A 9 13.70 -31.41 0.94
CA LEU A 9 13.00 -31.02 -0.27
C LEU A 9 11.76 -30.15 0.00
N LEU A 10 10.95 -30.47 1.01
CA LEU A 10 9.77 -29.69 1.35
C LEU A 10 10.14 -28.26 1.74
N ILE A 11 11.12 -28.11 2.63
CA ILE A 11 11.59 -26.78 3.06
C ILE A 11 12.27 -26.05 1.89
N GLY A 12 13.20 -26.70 1.20
CA GLY A 12 13.94 -26.06 0.09
C GLY A 12 13.07 -25.61 -1.06
N LEU A 13 12.10 -26.43 -1.46
CA LEU A 13 11.14 -26.04 -2.51
C LEU A 13 10.21 -24.90 -2.05
N SER A 14 9.79 -24.91 -0.78
CA SER A 14 8.97 -23.82 -0.23
C SER A 14 9.74 -22.50 -0.20
N ILE A 15 11.01 -22.51 0.17
CA ILE A 15 11.91 -21.34 0.12
C ILE A 15 12.07 -20.87 -1.32
N LEU A 16 12.32 -21.79 -2.26
CA LEU A 16 12.49 -21.45 -3.68
C LEU A 16 11.25 -20.78 -4.25
N ILE A 17 10.05 -21.34 -3.99
CA ILE A 17 8.79 -20.75 -4.46
C ILE A 17 8.60 -19.35 -3.85
N SER A 18 8.85 -19.17 -2.53
CA SER A 18 8.77 -17.85 -1.89
C SER A 18 9.69 -16.83 -2.56
N TYR A 19 10.92 -17.24 -2.88
CA TYR A 19 11.87 -16.38 -3.60
C TYR A 19 11.38 -16.01 -4.99
N CYS A 20 10.88 -16.99 -5.76
CA CYS A 20 10.28 -16.73 -7.08
C CYS A 20 9.08 -15.77 -7.00
N MET A 21 8.27 -15.85 -5.94
CA MET A 21 7.14 -14.93 -5.75
C MET A 21 7.62 -13.50 -5.42
N ILE A 22 8.68 -13.34 -4.62
CA ILE A 22 9.30 -12.02 -4.36
C ILE A 22 9.82 -11.38 -5.66
N ASP A 23 10.51 -12.16 -6.50
CA ASP A 23 11.02 -11.66 -7.78
C ASP A 23 9.91 -11.35 -8.78
N LEU A 24 8.83 -12.16 -8.80
CA LEU A 24 7.64 -11.89 -9.60
C LEU A 24 6.99 -10.58 -9.20
N ARG A 25 6.87 -10.29 -7.89
CA ARG A 25 6.37 -9.02 -7.36
C ARG A 25 7.19 -7.83 -7.88
N ARG A 26 8.53 -7.93 -7.86
CA ARG A 26 9.40 -6.89 -8.41
C ARG A 26 9.15 -6.66 -9.90
N GLY A 27 8.92 -7.74 -10.65
CA GLY A 27 8.59 -7.71 -12.09
C GLY A 27 7.18 -7.14 -12.35
N THR A 28 6.16 -7.54 -11.59
CA THR A 28 4.78 -7.07 -11.77
C THR A 28 4.60 -5.61 -11.41
N SER A 29 5.40 -5.08 -10.47
CA SER A 29 5.43 -3.64 -10.17
C SER A 29 5.85 -2.79 -11.37
N ALA A 30 6.57 -3.35 -12.34
CA ALA A 30 6.91 -2.69 -13.61
C ALA A 30 5.76 -2.71 -14.64
N LEU A 31 4.76 -3.59 -14.48
CA LEU A 31 3.58 -3.68 -15.34
C LEU A 31 2.42 -2.85 -14.76
N SER A 32 2.66 -1.56 -14.58
CA SER A 32 1.75 -0.62 -13.91
C SER A 32 0.34 -0.56 -14.51
N PHE A 33 0.18 -0.94 -15.77
CA PHE A 33 -1.13 -0.93 -16.45
C PHE A 33 -2.06 -2.05 -15.94
N LEU A 34 -1.52 -3.19 -15.45
CA LEU A 34 -2.31 -4.29 -14.88
C LEU A 34 -2.66 -4.07 -13.40
N GLN A 35 -1.96 -3.17 -12.72
CA GLN A 35 -2.20 -2.85 -11.31
C GLN A 35 -3.55 -2.16 -11.04
N GLY A 36 -4.23 -1.66 -12.08
CA GLY A 36 -5.54 -1.01 -11.93
C GLY A 36 -6.72 -1.96 -11.75
N PHE A 37 -6.56 -3.28 -11.96
CA PHE A 37 -7.67 -4.24 -11.95
C PHE A 37 -7.54 -5.38 -10.94
N LEU A 38 -6.34 -5.88 -10.70
CA LEU A 38 -6.10 -6.99 -9.78
C LEU A 38 -4.71 -6.85 -9.16
N LEU A 39 -4.61 -7.06 -7.87
CA LEU A 39 -3.32 -7.22 -7.21
C LEU A 39 -2.82 -8.63 -7.53
N LEU A 40 -2.10 -8.76 -8.64
CA LEU A 40 -1.63 -10.05 -9.19
C LEU A 40 -0.84 -10.86 -8.17
N ASP A 41 -0.09 -10.21 -7.30
CA ASP A 41 0.71 -10.88 -6.28
C ASP A 41 -0.18 -11.62 -5.28
N ILE A 42 -1.29 -10.99 -4.85
CA ILE A 42 -2.28 -11.60 -3.93
C ILE A 42 -3.08 -12.70 -4.61
N LEU A 43 -3.17 -12.69 -5.94
CA LEU A 43 -3.80 -13.77 -6.69
C LEU A 43 -2.85 -14.96 -6.88
N ILE A 44 -1.61 -14.70 -7.31
CA ILE A 44 -0.67 -15.72 -7.74
C ILE A 44 -0.05 -16.45 -6.56
N ASP A 45 0.44 -15.72 -5.55
CA ASP A 45 1.18 -16.32 -4.43
C ASP A 45 0.36 -17.34 -3.62
N PRO A 46 -0.83 -17.01 -3.08
CA PRO A 46 -1.63 -18.00 -2.36
C PRO A 46 -2.09 -19.16 -3.24
N SER A 47 -2.39 -18.89 -4.53
CA SER A 47 -2.79 -19.95 -5.48
C SER A 47 -1.66 -20.93 -5.73
N ALA A 48 -0.43 -20.44 -5.91
CA ALA A 48 0.76 -21.27 -6.08
C ALA A 48 1.00 -22.13 -4.84
N PHE A 49 0.91 -21.54 -3.63
CA PHE A 49 1.09 -22.30 -2.39
C PHE A 49 -0.03 -23.29 -2.12
N PHE A 50 -1.28 -23.01 -2.50
CA PHE A 50 -2.38 -23.97 -2.42
C PHE A 50 -2.09 -25.20 -3.29
N ILE A 51 -1.78 -24.99 -4.57
CA ILE A 51 -1.48 -26.05 -5.53
C ILE A 51 -0.22 -26.84 -5.09
N PHE A 52 0.84 -26.13 -4.73
CA PHE A 52 2.08 -26.74 -4.29
C PHE A 52 1.86 -27.62 -3.05
N THR A 53 1.08 -27.17 -2.07
CA THR A 53 0.77 -27.93 -0.86
C THR A 53 -0.01 -29.21 -1.20
N ILE A 54 -1.01 -29.14 -2.07
CA ILE A 54 -1.75 -30.34 -2.54
C ILE A 54 -0.81 -31.35 -3.21
N LEU A 55 0.07 -30.88 -4.10
CA LEU A 55 1.04 -31.73 -4.80
C LEU A 55 2.04 -32.39 -3.82
N CYS A 56 2.53 -31.62 -2.85
CA CYS A 56 3.43 -32.15 -1.83
C CYS A 56 2.75 -33.16 -0.90
N LEU A 57 1.52 -32.91 -0.49
CA LEU A 57 0.72 -33.85 0.29
C LEU A 57 0.44 -35.15 -0.47
N TRP A 58 0.32 -35.05 -1.78
CA TRP A 58 0.13 -36.24 -2.64
C TRP A 58 1.43 -37.03 -2.87
N LYS A 59 2.52 -36.35 -3.27
CA LYS A 59 3.77 -36.97 -3.73
C LYS A 59 4.83 -37.15 -2.64
N LEU A 60 4.97 -36.15 -1.74
CA LEU A 60 6.07 -36.03 -0.78
C LEU A 60 5.62 -36.19 0.67
N ARG A 61 4.35 -36.50 0.93
CA ARG A 61 3.84 -36.52 2.30
C ARG A 61 4.72 -37.36 3.23
N LEU A 62 4.92 -36.85 4.42
CA LEU A 62 5.44 -37.58 5.55
C LEU A 62 4.35 -38.50 6.13
N ASN A 63 4.68 -39.32 7.14
CA ASN A 63 3.70 -40.21 7.78
C ASN A 63 2.45 -39.45 8.26
N ASN A 64 2.62 -38.18 8.65
CA ASN A 64 1.52 -37.31 9.03
C ASN A 64 1.39 -36.13 8.04
N PRO A 65 0.22 -35.92 7.42
CA PRO A 65 -0.01 -34.78 6.51
C PRO A 65 0.14 -33.43 7.20
N ARG A 66 -0.13 -33.32 8.52
CA ARG A 66 0.11 -32.09 9.30
C ARG A 66 1.56 -31.66 9.27
N SER A 67 2.48 -32.64 9.47
CA SER A 67 3.92 -32.36 9.44
C SER A 67 4.38 -31.87 8.06
N THR A 68 3.79 -32.39 6.99
CA THR A 68 4.09 -31.93 5.62
C THR A 68 3.66 -30.47 5.42
N ALA A 69 2.41 -30.13 5.78
CA ALA A 69 1.91 -28.77 5.68
C ALA A 69 2.70 -27.78 6.58
N LEU A 70 3.06 -28.19 7.79
CA LEU A 70 3.87 -27.37 8.70
C LEU A 70 5.27 -27.07 8.14
N LEU A 71 5.94 -28.06 7.53
CA LEU A 71 7.25 -27.83 6.91
C LEU A 71 7.18 -26.89 5.71
N ILE A 72 6.09 -26.96 4.93
CA ILE A 72 5.83 -26.01 3.83
C ILE A 72 5.63 -24.60 4.42
N ALA A 73 4.83 -24.47 5.49
CA ALA A 73 4.62 -23.18 6.15
C ALA A 73 5.93 -22.60 6.72
N ILE A 74 6.76 -23.42 7.36
CA ILE A 74 8.08 -22.99 7.88
C ILE A 74 8.99 -22.55 6.73
N GLY A 75 9.10 -23.31 5.65
CA GLY A 75 9.91 -22.95 4.49
C GLY A 75 9.43 -21.67 3.79
N SER A 76 8.11 -21.44 3.77
CA SER A 76 7.52 -20.22 3.19
C SER A 76 7.67 -18.98 4.06
N SER A 77 8.14 -19.12 5.32
CA SER A 77 8.31 -18.02 6.29
C SER A 77 9.59 -17.21 6.09
N ILE A 78 10.34 -17.42 5.02
CA ILE A 78 11.62 -16.73 4.79
C ILE A 78 11.47 -15.20 4.77
N GLU A 79 10.33 -14.68 4.37
CA GLU A 79 10.03 -13.24 4.39
C GLU A 79 9.96 -12.70 5.83
N ILE A 80 9.48 -13.49 6.79
CA ILE A 80 9.48 -13.10 8.21
C ILE A 80 10.90 -12.91 8.70
N ILE A 81 11.83 -13.78 8.28
CA ILE A 81 13.25 -13.65 8.60
C ILE A 81 13.83 -12.36 8.04
N GLY A 82 13.47 -12.00 6.80
CA GLY A 82 13.84 -10.73 6.18
C GLY A 82 13.30 -9.52 6.96
N ILE A 83 12.04 -9.56 7.37
CA ILE A 83 11.41 -8.51 8.18
C ILE A 83 12.12 -8.39 9.54
N LEU A 84 12.33 -9.50 10.24
CA LEU A 84 13.04 -9.50 11.52
C LEU A 84 14.47 -8.96 11.38
N TYR A 85 15.17 -9.31 10.31
CA TYR A 85 16.49 -8.79 10.03
C TYR A 85 16.45 -7.27 9.80
N ALA A 86 15.52 -6.76 9.00
CA ALA A 86 15.36 -5.33 8.76
C ALA A 86 15.07 -4.56 10.06
N THR A 87 14.18 -5.07 10.91
CA THR A 87 13.85 -4.44 12.18
C THR A 87 15.01 -4.47 13.18
N THR A 88 15.80 -5.55 13.22
CA THR A 88 16.88 -5.70 14.21
C THR A 88 18.19 -5.02 13.78
N VAL A 89 18.53 -5.07 12.50
CA VAL A 89 19.81 -4.55 11.97
C VAL A 89 19.70 -3.11 11.51
N TYR A 90 18.61 -2.75 10.84
CA TYR A 90 18.42 -1.39 10.30
C TYR A 90 17.54 -0.51 11.18
N GLY A 91 16.97 -1.03 12.28
CA GLY A 91 16.10 -0.28 13.18
C GLY A 91 14.78 0.14 12.54
N GLU A 92 14.36 -0.53 11.46
CA GLU A 92 13.06 -0.30 10.86
C GLU A 92 11.95 -0.68 11.84
N ARG A 93 10.93 0.17 11.95
CA ARG A 93 9.78 -0.13 12.80
C ARG A 93 8.81 -1.05 12.06
N LEU A 94 8.06 -1.87 12.81
CA LEU A 94 6.99 -2.70 12.21
C LEU A 94 5.96 -1.88 11.43
N GLU A 95 5.76 -0.63 11.80
CA GLU A 95 4.87 0.31 11.09
C GLU A 95 5.42 0.80 9.73
N ASP A 96 6.73 0.59 9.47
CA ASP A 96 7.37 0.92 8.19
C ASP A 96 7.24 -0.24 7.17
N ILE A 97 6.79 -1.43 7.63
CA ILE A 97 6.54 -2.58 6.77
C ILE A 97 5.29 -2.30 5.93
N HIS A 98 5.42 -2.51 4.61
CA HIS A 98 4.31 -2.30 3.70
C HIS A 98 3.11 -3.20 4.08
N PRO A 99 1.91 -2.64 4.34
CA PRO A 99 0.78 -3.41 4.85
C PRO A 99 0.37 -4.60 3.98
N LEU A 100 0.53 -4.49 2.65
CA LEU A 100 0.23 -5.58 1.71
C LEU A 100 1.13 -6.80 1.90
N SER A 101 2.38 -6.64 2.35
CA SER A 101 3.26 -7.79 2.62
C SER A 101 2.70 -8.69 3.74
N LEU A 102 2.06 -8.10 4.74
CA LEU A 102 1.39 -8.85 5.79
C LEU A 102 0.13 -9.56 5.27
N VAL A 103 -0.64 -8.90 4.41
CA VAL A 103 -1.83 -9.49 3.77
C VAL A 103 -1.45 -10.71 2.94
N GLU A 104 -0.42 -10.61 2.11
CA GLU A 104 0.08 -11.73 1.29
C GLU A 104 0.53 -12.91 2.16
N LEU A 105 1.31 -12.64 3.20
CA LEU A 105 1.77 -13.67 4.12
C LEU A 105 0.59 -14.40 4.78
N ILE A 106 -0.40 -13.68 5.26
CA ILE A 106 -1.61 -14.26 5.87
C ILE A 106 -2.36 -15.10 4.82
N MET A 107 -2.55 -14.59 3.61
CA MET A 107 -3.24 -15.30 2.53
C MET A 107 -2.50 -16.59 2.13
N ARG A 108 -1.17 -16.56 2.10
CA ARG A 108 -0.33 -17.74 1.86
C ARG A 108 -0.57 -18.83 2.90
N TYR A 109 -0.54 -18.48 4.20
CA TYR A 109 -0.80 -19.46 5.26
C TYR A 109 -2.24 -20.00 5.23
N LEU A 110 -3.21 -19.14 4.96
CA LEU A 110 -4.60 -19.59 4.78
C LEU A 110 -4.74 -20.56 3.60
N ALA A 111 -4.03 -20.33 2.50
CA ALA A 111 -4.01 -21.21 1.33
C ALA A 111 -3.35 -22.57 1.66
N ILE A 112 -2.21 -22.59 2.36
CA ILE A 112 -1.56 -23.83 2.83
C ILE A 112 -2.51 -24.61 3.75
N PHE A 113 -3.16 -23.94 4.69
CA PHE A 113 -4.10 -24.55 5.63
C PHE A 113 -5.34 -25.11 4.89
N ALA A 114 -5.91 -24.34 3.98
CA ALA A 114 -7.05 -24.78 3.15
C ALA A 114 -6.69 -26.00 2.30
N ALA A 115 -5.49 -26.03 1.70
CA ALA A 115 -4.98 -27.16 0.96
C ALA A 115 -4.84 -28.42 1.85
N TYR A 116 -4.31 -28.26 3.06
CA TYR A 116 -4.23 -29.34 4.05
C TYR A 116 -5.62 -29.89 4.40
N ILE A 117 -6.59 -29.00 4.70
CA ILE A 117 -7.96 -29.44 5.03
C ILE A 117 -8.60 -30.15 3.82
N THR A 118 -8.47 -29.57 2.62
CA THR A 118 -8.98 -30.17 1.37
C THR A 118 -8.44 -31.57 1.18
N PHE A 119 -7.13 -31.77 1.39
CA PHE A 119 -6.49 -33.08 1.25
C PHE A 119 -6.98 -34.09 2.29
N THR A 120 -7.20 -33.69 3.53
CA THR A 120 -7.56 -34.58 4.65
C THR A 120 -9.05 -34.95 4.67
N ARG A 121 -9.93 -34.18 4.00
CA ARG A 121 -11.36 -34.48 3.94
C ARG A 121 -11.63 -35.74 3.11
N ARG A 122 -12.49 -36.63 3.64
CA ARG A 122 -12.85 -37.88 2.96
C ARG A 122 -13.91 -37.68 1.89
N ARG A 123 -14.91 -36.78 2.14
CA ARG A 123 -16.01 -36.50 1.22
C ARG A 123 -15.55 -35.58 0.08
N TRP A 124 -15.78 -36.01 -1.16
CA TRP A 124 -15.44 -35.26 -2.37
C TRP A 124 -16.13 -33.88 -2.42
N SER A 125 -17.40 -33.82 -2.04
CA SER A 125 -18.16 -32.56 -1.97
C SER A 125 -17.48 -31.52 -1.05
N SER A 126 -17.02 -31.95 0.13
CA SER A 126 -16.30 -31.06 1.05
C SER A 126 -14.98 -30.54 0.45
N ARG A 127 -14.28 -31.36 -0.33
CA ARG A 127 -13.04 -30.92 -1.03
C ARG A 127 -13.34 -29.83 -2.05
N ILE A 128 -14.37 -30.03 -2.86
CA ILE A 128 -14.80 -29.05 -3.87
C ILE A 128 -15.21 -27.74 -3.21
N ILE A 129 -16.07 -27.82 -2.17
CA ILE A 129 -16.55 -26.61 -1.46
C ILE A 129 -15.38 -25.82 -0.88
N ILE A 130 -14.43 -26.47 -0.18
CA ILE A 130 -13.29 -25.77 0.43
C ILE A 130 -12.40 -25.15 -0.66
N SER A 131 -12.14 -25.86 -1.75
CA SER A 131 -11.33 -25.32 -2.86
C SER A 131 -12.01 -24.12 -3.52
N LEU A 132 -13.33 -24.15 -3.73
CA LEU A 132 -14.09 -23.05 -4.30
C LEU A 132 -14.10 -21.84 -3.35
N LEU A 133 -14.35 -22.05 -2.06
CA LEU A 133 -14.31 -20.97 -1.06
C LEU A 133 -12.92 -20.33 -1.00
N THR A 134 -11.85 -21.14 -1.04
CA THR A 134 -10.47 -20.62 -1.07
C THR A 134 -10.23 -19.78 -2.32
N ALA A 135 -10.62 -20.29 -3.50
CA ALA A 135 -10.48 -19.57 -4.76
C ALA A 135 -11.28 -18.24 -4.74
N MET A 136 -12.53 -18.27 -4.28
CA MET A 136 -13.35 -17.06 -4.13
C MET A 136 -12.71 -16.04 -3.19
N THR A 137 -12.15 -16.50 -2.06
CA THR A 137 -11.47 -15.60 -1.10
C THR A 137 -10.22 -14.98 -1.73
N ILE A 138 -9.41 -15.75 -2.45
CA ILE A 138 -8.21 -15.27 -3.13
C ILE A 138 -8.59 -14.21 -4.18
N VAL A 139 -9.60 -14.52 -5.03
CA VAL A 139 -10.07 -13.58 -6.06
C VAL A 139 -10.64 -12.30 -5.44
N TRP A 140 -11.48 -12.43 -4.39
CA TRP A 140 -12.02 -11.24 -3.71
C TRP A 140 -10.94 -10.38 -3.07
N MET A 141 -9.96 -10.99 -2.41
CA MET A 141 -8.83 -10.28 -1.81
C MET A 141 -7.99 -9.58 -2.87
N SER A 142 -7.74 -10.23 -4.02
CA SER A 142 -6.99 -9.65 -5.13
C SER A 142 -7.74 -8.49 -5.82
N TRP A 143 -9.07 -8.51 -5.81
CA TRP A 143 -9.89 -7.48 -6.48
C TRP A 143 -10.12 -6.24 -5.61
N SER A 144 -10.42 -6.41 -4.33
CA SER A 144 -10.92 -5.33 -3.47
C SER A 144 -10.51 -5.45 -1.99
N GLY A 145 -10.32 -6.67 -1.49
CA GLY A 145 -10.08 -6.91 -0.07
C GLY A 145 -8.75 -6.35 0.41
N ALA A 146 -7.71 -6.49 -0.39
CA ALA A 146 -6.39 -6.00 -0.07
C ALA A 146 -6.31 -4.47 -0.10
N ASP A 147 -6.94 -3.83 -1.09
CA ASP A 147 -7.05 -2.36 -1.15
C ASP A 147 -7.81 -1.83 0.07
N PHE A 148 -8.91 -2.51 0.46
CA PHE A 148 -9.64 -2.16 1.68
C PHE A 148 -8.74 -2.20 2.92
N ILE A 149 -7.99 -3.29 3.10
CA ILE A 149 -7.09 -3.46 4.25
C ILE A 149 -5.97 -2.41 4.19
N TYR A 150 -5.40 -2.20 3.00
CA TYR A 150 -4.36 -1.20 2.78
C TYR A 150 -4.84 0.20 3.16
N ASP A 151 -5.98 0.63 2.65
CA ASP A 151 -6.57 1.94 2.95
C ASP A 151 -6.84 2.11 4.44
N CYS A 152 -7.43 1.10 5.08
CA CYS A 152 -7.73 1.14 6.51
C CYS A 152 -6.45 1.21 7.36
N LEU A 153 -5.40 0.49 7.01
CA LEU A 153 -4.15 0.47 7.77
C LEU A 153 -3.30 1.73 7.51
N THR A 154 -3.19 2.14 6.26
CA THR A 154 -2.33 3.25 5.81
C THR A 154 -2.99 4.60 6.08
N PHE A 155 -4.19 4.79 5.55
CA PHE A 155 -4.86 6.09 5.58
C PHE A 155 -5.85 6.25 6.74
N LYS A 156 -6.13 5.17 7.51
CA LYS A 156 -7.18 5.16 8.54
C LYS A 156 -8.52 5.62 7.98
N SER A 157 -8.79 5.25 6.74
CA SER A 157 -9.99 5.64 5.99
C SER A 157 -10.36 4.53 5.01
N TRP A 158 -11.63 4.52 4.57
CA TRP A 158 -12.08 3.71 3.44
C TRP A 158 -12.32 4.64 2.25
N LYS A 159 -11.61 4.39 1.14
CA LYS A 159 -11.66 5.25 -0.06
C LYS A 159 -11.39 6.74 0.26
N GLY A 160 -10.48 6.97 1.19
CA GLY A 160 -9.99 8.30 1.55
C GLY A 160 -10.92 9.17 2.40
N ARG A 161 -12.17 8.78 2.65
CA ARG A 161 -13.13 9.62 3.38
C ARG A 161 -12.80 9.70 4.87
N VAL A 162 -12.63 10.91 5.36
CA VAL A 162 -12.43 11.24 6.78
C VAL A 162 -13.25 12.48 7.12
N THR A 163 -13.42 12.76 8.40
CA THR A 163 -13.94 14.05 8.90
C THR A 163 -13.15 14.36 10.15
N GLN A 164 -12.22 15.29 10.04
CA GLN A 164 -11.31 15.61 11.13
C GLN A 164 -11.05 17.12 11.17
N ILE A 165 -11.39 17.76 12.27
CA ILE A 165 -11.02 19.15 12.56
C ILE A 165 -9.57 19.13 13.01
N ILE A 166 -8.72 19.92 12.34
CA ILE A 166 -7.32 20.09 12.70
C ILE A 166 -7.22 21.22 13.72
N LYS A 167 -6.69 20.90 14.89
CA LYS A 167 -6.55 21.87 16.00
C LYS A 167 -5.21 22.60 15.96
N CYS A 168 -4.14 21.91 15.55
CA CYS A 168 -2.85 22.53 15.35
C CYS A 168 -2.86 23.36 14.06
N PRO A 169 -2.35 24.59 14.06
CA PRO A 169 -2.18 25.32 12.80
C PRO A 169 -1.34 24.51 11.82
N LEU A 170 -1.84 24.32 10.60
CA LEU A 170 -1.07 23.75 9.52
C LEU A 170 -0.35 24.89 8.80
N ASP A 171 0.79 25.29 9.36
CA ASP A 171 1.62 26.36 8.82
C ASP A 171 2.58 25.76 7.79
N ILE A 172 2.22 25.88 6.52
CA ILE A 172 3.05 25.45 5.39
C ILE A 172 3.82 26.65 4.85
N GLN A 173 4.97 26.39 4.27
CA GLN A 173 5.81 27.44 3.69
C GLN A 173 5.80 27.34 2.17
N ASN A 174 5.62 28.47 1.50
CA ASN A 174 5.85 28.54 0.06
C ASN A 174 7.37 28.65 -0.25
N VAL A 175 7.72 28.66 -1.50
CA VAL A 175 9.13 28.72 -1.95
C VAL A 175 9.82 30.05 -1.63
N GLN A 176 9.06 31.10 -1.38
CA GLN A 176 9.56 32.39 -0.92
C GLN A 176 9.84 32.44 0.60
N GLY A 177 9.46 31.38 1.33
CA GLY A 177 9.59 31.29 2.77
C GLY A 177 8.42 31.93 3.53
N GLU A 178 7.39 32.37 2.83
CA GLU A 178 6.19 32.91 3.47
C GLU A 178 5.37 31.77 4.09
N THR A 179 4.93 31.98 5.32
CA THR A 179 4.04 31.03 5.99
C THR A 179 2.62 31.24 5.50
N ILE A 180 2.04 30.16 5.02
CA ILE A 180 0.66 30.07 4.56
C ILE A 180 -0.07 29.11 5.50
N ASN A 181 -1.24 29.49 5.96
CA ASN A 181 -2.05 28.64 6.84
C ASN A 181 -3.37 28.23 6.15
N LEU A 182 -4.10 27.30 6.75
CA LEU A 182 -5.38 26.83 6.18
C LEU A 182 -6.40 27.94 6.01
N ALA A 183 -6.34 29.01 6.82
CA ALA A 183 -7.27 30.12 6.71
C ALA A 183 -7.10 30.91 5.39
N ASP A 184 -5.91 30.87 4.78
CA ASP A 184 -5.64 31.53 3.50
C ASP A 184 -6.35 30.84 2.33
N PHE A 185 -6.79 29.59 2.53
CA PHE A 185 -7.56 28.81 1.55
C PHE A 185 -9.06 28.79 1.84
N LYS A 186 -9.53 29.57 2.83
CA LYS A 186 -10.94 29.58 3.21
C LYS A 186 -11.84 29.91 2.04
N GLY A 187 -12.95 29.17 1.93
CA GLY A 187 -13.88 29.25 0.78
C GLY A 187 -13.47 28.39 -0.42
N SER A 188 -12.36 27.65 -0.35
CA SER A 188 -11.91 26.74 -1.40
C SER A 188 -11.54 25.38 -0.84
N TYR A 189 -11.75 24.33 -1.62
CA TYR A 189 -11.14 23.01 -1.34
C TYR A 189 -9.64 23.08 -1.59
N LEU A 190 -8.85 22.54 -0.68
CA LEU A 190 -7.39 22.47 -0.82
C LEU A 190 -6.96 21.00 -0.90
N LEU A 191 -6.46 20.58 -2.07
CA LEU A 191 -5.83 19.29 -2.27
C LEU A 191 -4.31 19.42 -2.16
N LEU A 192 -3.70 18.64 -1.30
CA LEU A 192 -2.24 18.56 -1.15
C LEU A 192 -1.77 17.11 -1.31
N ASP A 193 -0.81 16.91 -2.21
CA ASP A 193 -0.07 15.66 -2.34
C ASP A 193 1.14 15.70 -1.39
N CYS A 194 1.07 14.90 -0.32
CA CYS A 194 2.12 14.80 0.68
C CYS A 194 3.23 13.86 0.19
N TRP A 195 4.47 14.34 0.14
CA TRP A 195 5.59 13.59 -0.42
C TRP A 195 6.94 13.93 0.23
N THR A 196 7.97 13.13 -0.14
CA THR A 196 9.38 13.36 0.26
C THR A 196 10.30 13.15 -0.94
N THR A 197 11.50 13.74 -0.90
CA THR A 197 12.46 13.69 -2.02
C THR A 197 12.97 12.29 -2.37
N ASN A 198 12.91 11.33 -1.47
CA ASN A 198 13.29 9.92 -1.70
C ASN A 198 12.12 9.00 -2.03
N CYS A 199 10.93 9.54 -2.28
CA CYS A 199 9.74 8.75 -2.55
C CYS A 199 9.59 8.44 -4.06
N GLY A 200 10.14 7.35 -4.52
CA GLY A 200 10.07 6.96 -5.95
C GLY A 200 8.64 6.74 -6.46
N VAL A 201 7.69 6.35 -5.59
CA VAL A 201 6.27 6.22 -5.95
C VAL A 201 5.64 7.58 -6.20
N CYS A 202 6.01 8.60 -5.39
CA CYS A 202 5.49 9.95 -5.56
C CYS A 202 5.83 10.51 -6.94
N TYR A 203 7.06 10.32 -7.40
CA TYR A 203 7.47 10.75 -8.75
C TYR A 203 6.67 10.07 -9.87
N ARG A 204 6.21 8.84 -9.67
CA ARG A 204 5.35 8.14 -10.64
C ARG A 204 3.92 8.67 -10.66
N GLU A 205 3.45 9.27 -9.57
CA GLU A 205 2.08 9.81 -9.42
C GLU A 205 1.98 11.29 -9.78
N PHE A 206 3.06 12.06 -9.79
CA PHE A 206 3.07 13.47 -10.15
C PHE A 206 2.48 13.79 -11.55
N PRO A 207 2.61 12.94 -12.60
CA PRO A 207 1.87 13.19 -13.84
C PRO A 207 0.35 13.28 -13.65
N ILE A 208 -0.21 12.48 -12.73
CA ILE A 208 -1.65 12.51 -12.39
C ILE A 208 -1.98 13.79 -11.63
N LEU A 209 -1.11 14.21 -10.69
CA LEU A 209 -1.28 15.47 -9.98
C LEU A 209 -1.22 16.67 -10.94
N GLN A 210 -0.29 16.65 -11.91
CA GLN A 210 -0.18 17.68 -12.94
C GLN A 210 -1.44 17.74 -13.82
N GLU A 211 -2.00 16.59 -14.21
CA GLU A 211 -3.28 16.52 -14.93
C GLU A 211 -4.41 17.17 -14.12
N LEU A 212 -4.51 16.83 -12.83
CA LEU A 212 -5.51 17.42 -11.94
C LEU A 212 -5.31 18.94 -11.79
N TYR A 213 -4.07 19.37 -11.57
CA TYR A 213 -3.74 20.79 -11.49
C TYR A 213 -4.13 21.54 -12.75
N ASN A 214 -3.74 21.06 -13.92
CA ASN A 214 -4.09 21.69 -15.21
C ASN A 214 -5.59 21.78 -15.43
N LYS A 215 -6.34 20.77 -14.98
CA LYS A 215 -7.79 20.73 -15.08
C LYS A 215 -8.49 21.76 -14.19
N TYR A 216 -7.95 22.01 -13.00
CA TYR A 216 -8.63 22.81 -11.98
C TYR A 216 -7.93 24.13 -11.64
N LYS A 217 -6.76 24.46 -12.22
CA LYS A 217 -5.97 25.67 -11.90
C LYS A 217 -6.76 26.99 -12.04
N ASP A 218 -7.70 27.04 -12.97
CA ASP A 218 -8.54 28.21 -13.22
C ASP A 218 -9.86 28.18 -12.41
N ASN A 219 -10.10 27.12 -11.64
CA ASN A 219 -11.26 27.02 -10.77
C ASN A 219 -10.99 27.73 -9.43
N ARG A 220 -11.88 28.66 -9.08
CA ARG A 220 -11.76 29.45 -7.84
C ARG A 220 -12.06 28.62 -6.59
N SER A 221 -12.89 27.59 -6.71
CA SER A 221 -13.35 26.77 -5.57
C SER A 221 -12.40 25.64 -5.20
N ILE A 222 -11.31 25.40 -5.96
CA ILE A 222 -10.37 24.33 -5.69
C ILE A 222 -8.92 24.81 -5.88
N LYS A 223 -8.07 24.45 -4.95
CA LYS A 223 -6.62 24.67 -5.00
C LYS A 223 -5.91 23.33 -4.92
N ILE A 224 -4.89 23.14 -5.74
CA ILE A 224 -4.14 21.88 -5.84
C ILE A 224 -2.66 22.20 -5.77
N GLY A 225 -1.91 21.45 -4.96
CA GLY A 225 -0.46 21.56 -4.85
C GLY A 225 0.17 20.31 -4.25
N ALA A 226 1.49 20.33 -4.15
CA ALA A 226 2.28 19.32 -3.47
C ALA A 226 2.81 19.85 -2.13
N LEU A 227 2.76 19.02 -1.09
CA LEU A 227 3.30 19.32 0.23
C LEU A 227 4.54 18.47 0.50
N HIS A 228 5.71 19.10 0.40
CA HIS A 228 6.99 18.46 0.67
C HIS A 228 7.24 18.36 2.18
N PHE A 229 7.38 17.14 2.68
CA PHE A 229 7.73 16.85 4.07
C PHE A 229 9.26 16.87 4.21
N ARG A 230 9.76 18.03 4.60
CA ARG A 230 11.18 18.35 4.70
C ARG A 230 11.86 17.60 5.83
N ARG A 231 13.01 17.00 5.55
CA ARG A 231 13.85 16.29 6.50
C ARG A 231 15.06 17.15 6.86
N GLU A 232 15.01 17.74 8.02
CA GLU A 232 16.10 18.62 8.49
C GLU A 232 17.43 17.85 8.68
N GLU A 233 17.35 16.57 9.06
CA GLU A 233 18.52 15.69 9.18
C GLU A 233 19.23 15.41 7.84
N LYS A 234 18.59 15.70 6.72
CA LYS A 234 19.15 15.62 5.36
C LYS A 234 19.50 16.97 4.76
N ALA A 235 19.51 18.03 5.59
CA ALA A 235 19.75 19.42 5.18
C ALA A 235 18.80 19.90 4.06
N GLU A 236 17.57 19.34 3.99
CA GLU A 236 16.56 19.80 3.04
C GLU A 236 16.05 21.20 3.43
N THR A 237 16.00 22.10 2.45
CA THR A 237 15.53 23.46 2.59
C THR A 237 14.08 23.62 2.15
N ILE A 238 13.52 24.82 2.28
CA ILE A 238 12.17 25.14 1.81
C ILE A 238 12.05 24.93 0.29
N THR A 239 13.11 25.26 -0.47
CA THR A 239 13.13 25.19 -1.94
C THR A 239 13.43 23.80 -2.47
N THR A 240 13.98 22.89 -1.65
CA THR A 240 14.42 21.56 -2.10
C THR A 240 13.34 20.79 -2.85
N GLY A 241 12.08 20.86 -2.37
CA GLY A 241 10.96 20.18 -3.03
C GLY A 241 10.69 20.76 -4.42
N GLN A 242 10.69 22.09 -4.56
CA GLN A 242 10.46 22.75 -5.84
C GLN A 242 11.61 22.50 -6.83
N GLU A 243 12.87 22.62 -6.38
CA GLU A 243 14.06 22.37 -7.20
C GLU A 243 14.01 20.96 -7.82
N ARG A 244 13.62 19.97 -7.02
CA ARG A 244 13.46 18.59 -7.49
C ARG A 244 12.35 18.43 -8.54
N LEU A 245 11.23 19.13 -8.38
CA LEU A 245 10.10 19.01 -9.31
C LEU A 245 10.32 19.82 -10.59
N GLN A 246 11.09 20.90 -10.55
CA GLN A 246 11.48 21.66 -11.73
C GLN A 246 12.34 20.82 -12.70
N GLU A 247 13.12 19.85 -12.21
CA GLU A 247 13.86 18.91 -13.06
C GLU A 247 12.95 18.08 -13.99
N TYR A 248 11.64 18.01 -13.68
CA TYR A 248 10.62 17.24 -14.41
C TYR A 248 9.53 18.11 -15.04
N ASP A 249 9.73 19.43 -15.13
CA ASP A 249 8.80 20.41 -15.73
C ASP A 249 7.39 20.45 -15.09
N TYR A 250 7.25 20.07 -13.80
CA TYR A 250 6.00 20.20 -13.08
C TYR A 250 5.73 21.67 -12.68
N THR A 251 4.46 22.10 -12.85
CA THR A 251 4.04 23.51 -12.66
C THR A 251 3.05 23.72 -11.53
N PHE A 252 2.62 22.67 -10.84
CA PHE A 252 1.76 22.82 -9.67
C PHE A 252 2.52 23.47 -8.49
N PRO A 253 1.83 24.23 -7.62
CA PRO A 253 2.45 24.85 -6.45
C PRO A 253 3.08 23.82 -5.51
N VAL A 254 4.23 24.16 -4.96
CA VAL A 254 4.95 23.33 -3.97
C VAL A 254 5.01 24.10 -2.65
N PHE A 255 4.52 23.45 -1.61
CA PHE A 255 4.63 23.91 -0.24
C PHE A 255 5.59 23.00 0.53
N SER A 256 6.09 23.48 1.64
CA SER A 256 7.01 22.73 2.50
C SER A 256 6.57 22.77 3.95
N ILE A 257 6.69 21.65 4.65
CA ILE A 257 6.48 21.53 6.08
C ILE A 257 7.61 20.70 6.70
N LYS A 258 7.95 20.95 7.96
CA LYS A 258 8.90 20.10 8.68
C LYS A 258 8.25 18.74 8.97
N ARG A 259 8.97 17.64 8.75
CA ARG A 259 8.45 16.30 9.00
C ARG A 259 8.04 16.06 10.45
N ASN A 260 8.69 16.72 11.41
CA ASN A 260 8.42 16.61 12.84
C ASN A 260 7.43 17.67 13.37
N ASP A 261 6.78 18.44 12.49
CA ASP A 261 5.78 19.42 12.88
C ASP A 261 4.58 18.74 13.58
N PRO A 262 4.06 19.31 14.70
CA PRO A 262 2.90 18.76 15.40
C PRO A 262 1.67 18.55 14.51
N ALA A 263 1.43 19.45 13.54
CA ALA A 263 0.32 19.33 12.59
C ALA A 263 0.44 18.07 11.73
N VAL A 264 1.66 17.62 11.39
CA VAL A 264 1.89 16.37 10.65
C VAL A 264 1.36 15.16 11.41
N THR A 265 1.56 15.13 12.73
CA THR A 265 1.03 14.05 13.58
C THR A 265 -0.50 14.09 13.61
N GLU A 266 -1.09 15.28 13.63
CA GLU A 266 -2.54 15.44 13.66
C GLU A 266 -3.20 15.04 12.34
N ILE A 267 -2.65 15.45 11.20
CA ILE A 267 -3.14 15.01 9.87
C ILE A 267 -2.91 13.53 9.59
N LYS A 268 -2.14 12.83 10.44
CA LYS A 268 -1.88 11.38 10.39
C LYS A 268 -1.30 10.88 9.06
N VAL A 269 -0.48 11.68 8.41
CA VAL A 269 0.27 11.27 7.23
C VAL A 269 1.52 10.52 7.68
N LYS A 270 1.54 9.20 7.46
CA LYS A 270 2.64 8.32 7.87
C LYS A 270 3.44 7.76 6.69
N LEU A 271 2.77 7.52 5.58
CA LEU A 271 3.35 6.95 4.35
C LEU A 271 3.20 7.94 3.19
N PHE A 272 4.07 7.80 2.21
CA PHE A 272 4.09 8.64 1.00
C PHE A 272 3.99 7.77 -0.25
N PRO A 273 3.23 8.22 -1.27
CA PRO A 273 2.41 9.43 -1.31
C PRO A 273 1.12 9.31 -0.48
N THR A 274 0.61 10.42 0.02
CA THR A 274 -0.72 10.51 0.63
C THR A 274 -1.36 11.82 0.21
N ILE A 275 -2.53 11.73 -0.40
CA ILE A 275 -3.33 12.92 -0.73
C ILE A 275 -4.20 13.28 0.48
N ILE A 276 -4.21 14.57 0.82
CA ILE A 276 -5.14 15.15 1.78
C ILE A 276 -5.99 16.22 1.09
N ILE A 277 -7.27 16.32 1.47
CA ILE A 277 -8.16 17.39 1.00
C ILE A 277 -8.83 18.03 2.21
N PHE A 278 -8.74 19.35 2.25
CA PHE A 278 -9.51 20.18 3.17
C PHE A 278 -10.72 20.79 2.46
N ASP A 279 -11.82 20.91 3.17
CA ASP A 279 -12.99 21.62 2.70
C ASP A 279 -12.85 23.15 2.84
N PRO A 280 -13.81 23.95 2.34
CA PRO A 280 -13.78 25.40 2.43
C PRO A 280 -13.74 25.97 3.86
N ASP A 281 -14.09 25.18 4.87
CA ASP A 281 -14.06 25.53 6.29
C ASP A 281 -12.76 25.12 6.98
N GLY A 282 -11.85 24.42 6.27
CA GLY A 282 -10.58 23.92 6.77
C GLY A 282 -10.66 22.57 7.48
N THR A 283 -11.77 21.84 7.34
CA THR A 283 -11.91 20.46 7.84
C THR A 283 -11.21 19.50 6.90
N LEU A 284 -10.40 18.60 7.43
CA LEU A 284 -9.83 17.48 6.66
C LEU A 284 -10.93 16.47 6.32
N ILE A 285 -11.31 16.40 5.04
CA ILE A 285 -12.40 15.55 4.54
C ILE A 285 -11.93 14.34 3.74
N PHE A 286 -10.66 14.32 3.35
CA PHE A 286 -10.08 13.23 2.58
C PHE A 286 -8.63 12.99 2.99
N ARG A 287 -8.25 11.71 3.11
CA ARG A 287 -6.86 11.23 3.24
C ARG A 287 -6.74 9.86 2.58
N GLY A 288 -6.03 9.76 1.47
CA GLY A 288 -5.99 8.53 0.66
C GLY A 288 -5.04 8.59 -0.52
N SER A 289 -5.27 7.71 -1.49
CA SER A 289 -4.52 7.65 -2.75
C SER A 289 -4.94 8.76 -3.72
N ILE A 290 -4.07 9.06 -4.70
CA ILE A 290 -4.38 10.05 -5.74
C ILE A 290 -5.55 9.60 -6.64
N ASN A 291 -5.71 8.31 -6.88
CA ASN A 291 -6.81 7.78 -7.69
C ASN A 291 -8.17 7.97 -6.99
N ASP A 292 -8.23 7.67 -5.69
CA ASP A 292 -9.43 7.90 -4.90
C ASP A 292 -9.73 9.39 -4.75
N ALA A 293 -8.70 10.24 -4.62
CA ALA A 293 -8.85 11.70 -4.61
C ALA A 293 -9.43 12.23 -5.92
N LYS A 294 -8.94 11.74 -7.07
CA LYS A 294 -9.47 12.07 -8.41
C LYS A 294 -10.96 11.74 -8.51
N ASP A 295 -11.36 10.57 -8.01
CA ASP A 295 -12.77 10.15 -7.99
C ASP A 295 -13.61 10.96 -6.99
N TYR A 296 -13.02 11.33 -5.86
CA TYR A 296 -13.67 12.18 -4.86
C TYR A 296 -13.96 13.57 -5.40
N LEU A 297 -12.96 14.23 -6.00
CA LEU A 297 -13.13 15.54 -6.66
C LEU A 297 -14.17 15.50 -7.77
N ARG A 298 -14.19 14.43 -8.56
CA ARG A 298 -15.20 14.27 -9.63
C ARG A 298 -16.61 14.18 -9.07
N LYS A 299 -16.81 13.60 -7.89
CA LYS A 299 -18.11 13.55 -7.21
C LYS A 299 -18.52 14.91 -6.65
N LEU A 300 -17.59 15.65 -6.04
CA LEU A 300 -17.84 17.01 -5.58
C LEU A 300 -18.27 17.92 -6.75
N ALA A 301 -17.59 17.83 -7.89
CA ALA A 301 -17.94 18.58 -9.09
C ALA A 301 -19.33 18.25 -9.63
N LYS A 302 -19.71 16.96 -9.65
CA LYS A 302 -21.04 16.53 -10.09
C LYS A 302 -22.15 16.92 -9.11
N GLY A 303 -21.84 17.01 -7.83
CA GLY A 303 -22.78 17.44 -6.78
C GLY A 303 -22.97 18.95 -6.70
N GLY A 304 -22.37 19.73 -7.57
CA GLY A 304 -22.47 21.20 -7.57
C GLY A 304 -21.76 21.88 -6.39
N GLN A 305 -20.79 21.19 -5.77
CA GLN A 305 -20.01 21.71 -4.63
C GLN A 305 -18.67 22.35 -5.06
N LEU A 306 -18.33 22.30 -6.36
CA LEU A 306 -17.12 22.87 -6.95
C LEU A 306 -17.46 23.96 -7.96
#